data_8fec96df770936e1ca1428da34dc1dd9
#
_entry.id   8fec96df770936e1ca1428da34dc1dd9
#
_cell.length_a   1.000
_cell.length_b   1.000
_cell.length_c   1.000
_cell.angle_alpha   90.00
_cell.angle_beta   90.00
_cell.angle_gamma   90.00
#
_symmetry.space_group_name_H-M   'P 1'
#
loop_
_entity.id
_entity.type
_entity.pdbx_description
1 polymer ?
#
loop_
_entity_poly.entity_id
_entity_poly.type
_entity_poly.pdbx_seq_one_letter_code
_entity_poly.pdbx_strand_id
1 'polypeptide(L)'
;MENFRLSSIHDAIEDFKKGKFVIVVDDEDRENEGDLIIAAEMITAEKVNFMLKNARGVLCAPITISRCEELDLPRQVSENTSVLGTPFTVTVDKLEGCTTGVSAHDRAETIRALADPASRPETFGRPGHVNPLYAQDNGVLRRSGHTEAAIDLCKMAGLYPAGALMEIMNEDGTMARLPELYRMAEEWDMKIISIKDMIAYRLQKESLIEVGSEVDMPTKYGHFKLIPFRQKSNGLEHMALIKGTWEENESRLVRVHSSCATGDILGSMRCDCGEQLHKALQMIEKEGKGVLIYMQQEGRGIGLMNKIAAYKLQEEGMDTVEANIHLGFKPDERDYGCGAQMLRHLGIHKMRLLTNNPTKRVGLKAYGLEIVENVPIEIQPNKYDYRYLKTKQERMGHTLHIE
;
A
#
# COMPACT_ATOMS: atom_id res chain seq x y z
N MET A 1 -25.13 16.44 -7.05
CA MET A 1 -23.82 16.14 -6.45
C MET A 1 -22.90 17.27 -6.88
N GLU A 2 -22.36 18.01 -5.93
CA GLU A 2 -21.35 19.02 -6.23
C GLU A 2 -20.14 18.33 -6.83
N ASN A 3 -19.69 18.82 -7.98
CA ASN A 3 -18.58 18.22 -8.71
C ASN A 3 -17.30 18.92 -8.23
N PHE A 4 -16.67 18.42 -7.16
CA PHE A 4 -15.43 18.96 -6.63
C PHE A 4 -14.29 18.71 -7.62
N ARG A 5 -13.72 19.78 -8.18
CA ARG A 5 -12.60 19.68 -9.10
C ARG A 5 -11.28 19.74 -8.33
N LEU A 6 -10.63 18.61 -8.15
CA LEU A 6 -9.30 18.54 -7.55
C LEU A 6 -8.25 19.23 -8.43
N SER A 7 -7.17 19.68 -7.80
CA SER A 7 -6.05 20.31 -8.48
C SER A 7 -5.25 19.29 -9.29
N SER A 8 -4.54 19.74 -10.33
CA SER A 8 -3.62 18.83 -11.04
C SER A 8 -2.43 18.46 -10.16
N ILE A 9 -1.93 17.22 -10.31
CA ILE A 9 -0.72 16.77 -9.60
C ILE A 9 0.48 17.65 -9.94
N HIS A 10 0.58 18.09 -11.19
CA HIS A 10 1.66 18.99 -11.62
C HIS A 10 1.63 20.32 -10.84
N ASP A 11 0.48 20.98 -10.74
CA ASP A 11 0.36 22.27 -10.03
C ASP A 11 0.63 22.12 -8.53
N ALA A 12 0.19 21.01 -7.94
CA ALA A 12 0.49 20.69 -6.55
C ALA A 12 2.00 20.49 -6.31
N ILE A 13 2.71 19.80 -7.21
CA ILE A 13 4.17 19.64 -7.14
C ILE A 13 4.87 21.01 -7.23
N GLU A 14 4.45 21.88 -8.14
CA GLU A 14 5.06 23.21 -8.31
C GLU A 14 4.85 24.12 -7.07
N ASP A 15 3.69 24.03 -6.41
CA ASP A 15 3.47 24.75 -5.15
C ASP A 15 4.23 24.10 -3.98
N PHE A 16 4.32 22.77 -3.94
CA PHE A 16 5.08 22.02 -2.95
C PHE A 16 6.59 22.34 -3.00
N LYS A 17 7.18 22.47 -4.19
CA LYS A 17 8.56 22.93 -4.39
C LYS A 17 8.84 24.30 -3.79
N LYS A 18 7.84 25.17 -3.76
CA LYS A 18 7.94 26.52 -3.16
C LYS A 18 7.73 26.50 -1.65
N GLY A 19 7.56 25.32 -1.05
CA GLY A 19 7.30 25.15 0.36
C GLY A 19 5.88 25.50 0.79
N LYS A 20 4.90 25.49 -0.14
CA LYS A 20 3.49 25.59 0.22
C LYS A 20 2.98 24.23 0.69
N PHE A 21 1.92 24.27 1.51
CA PHE A 21 1.15 23.08 1.85
C PHE A 21 0.36 22.55 0.67
N VAL A 22 0.12 21.25 0.68
CA VAL A 22 -0.83 20.57 -0.20
C VAL A 22 -1.77 19.74 0.67
N ILE A 23 -3.08 19.81 0.39
CA ILE A 23 -4.06 18.91 0.99
C ILE A 23 -4.12 17.65 0.13
N VAL A 24 -3.93 16.49 0.75
CA VAL A 24 -4.01 15.19 0.09
C VAL A 24 -5.16 14.41 0.69
N VAL A 25 -6.07 13.93 -0.16
CA VAL A 25 -7.21 13.09 0.27
C VAL A 25 -7.02 11.65 -0.20
N ASP A 26 -7.46 10.71 0.63
CA ASP A 26 -7.48 9.30 0.28
C ASP A 26 -8.87 8.82 -0.18
N ASP A 27 -9.01 7.51 -0.38
CA ASP A 27 -10.24 6.90 -0.88
C ASP A 27 -11.31 6.82 0.23
N GLU A 28 -12.58 7.00 -0.14
CA GLU A 28 -13.73 6.87 0.77
C GLU A 28 -13.82 5.48 1.42
N ASP A 29 -13.33 4.45 0.72
CA ASP A 29 -13.28 3.07 1.22
C ASP A 29 -12.07 2.81 2.16
N ARG A 30 -11.19 3.82 2.43
CA ARG A 30 -9.99 3.67 3.29
C ARG A 30 -10.16 4.44 4.60
N GLU A 31 -9.56 5.62 4.75
CA GLU A 31 -9.73 6.53 5.91
C GLU A 31 -10.81 7.57 5.65
N ASN A 32 -10.98 7.91 4.37
CA ASN A 32 -11.84 8.99 3.91
C ASN A 32 -11.49 10.32 4.59
N GLU A 33 -10.20 10.63 4.65
CA GLU A 33 -9.64 11.79 5.35
C GLU A 33 -8.79 12.64 4.40
N GLY A 34 -8.39 13.81 4.88
CA GLY A 34 -7.45 14.69 4.21
C GLY A 34 -6.35 15.16 5.15
N ASP A 35 -5.11 15.08 4.68
CA ASP A 35 -3.94 15.54 5.42
C ASP A 35 -3.36 16.80 4.80
N LEU A 36 -2.93 17.71 5.67
CA LEU A 36 -2.11 18.85 5.32
C LEU A 36 -0.64 18.39 5.27
N ILE A 37 -0.02 18.46 4.09
CA ILE A 37 1.33 17.91 3.84
C ILE A 37 2.29 19.00 3.37
N ILE A 38 3.54 18.95 3.86
CA ILE A 38 4.65 19.80 3.43
C ILE A 38 5.97 19.03 3.50
N ALA A 39 6.97 19.43 2.69
CA ALA A 39 8.33 18.89 2.79
C ALA A 39 8.98 19.28 4.12
N ALA A 40 9.65 18.32 4.77
CA ALA A 40 10.28 18.54 6.08
C ALA A 40 11.38 19.62 6.04
N GLU A 41 12.15 19.73 4.96
CA GLU A 41 13.16 20.77 4.79
C GLU A 41 12.58 22.17 4.65
N MET A 42 11.30 22.30 4.29
CA MET A 42 10.58 23.57 4.10
C MET A 42 9.71 23.96 5.31
N ILE A 43 9.70 23.15 6.38
CA ILE A 43 8.91 23.43 7.59
C ILE A 43 9.51 24.57 8.40
N THR A 44 8.67 25.42 8.96
CA THR A 44 9.05 26.52 9.87
C THR A 44 8.16 26.51 11.12
N ALA A 45 8.53 27.25 12.14
CA ALA A 45 7.71 27.39 13.34
C ALA A 45 6.31 27.94 13.04
N GLU A 46 6.20 28.91 12.11
CA GLU A 46 4.92 29.47 11.69
C GLU A 46 4.04 28.41 11.00
N LYS A 47 4.66 27.54 10.17
CA LYS A 47 3.96 26.47 9.47
C LYS A 47 3.50 25.38 10.43
N VAL A 48 4.33 24.97 11.39
CA VAL A 48 3.90 24.07 12.47
C VAL A 48 2.74 24.68 13.25
N ASN A 49 2.82 25.96 13.61
CA ASN A 49 1.73 26.64 14.31
C ASN A 49 0.46 26.73 13.47
N PHE A 50 0.58 26.92 12.14
CA PHE A 50 -0.55 26.86 11.21
C PHE A 50 -1.21 25.48 11.24
N MET A 51 -0.45 24.38 11.11
CA MET A 51 -0.97 23.02 11.19
C MET A 51 -1.73 22.79 12.50
N LEU A 52 -1.14 23.15 13.63
CA LEU A 52 -1.75 22.97 14.94
C LEU A 52 -3.07 23.73 15.12
N LYS A 53 -3.15 24.95 14.59
CA LYS A 53 -4.36 25.79 14.70
C LYS A 53 -5.47 25.35 13.75
N ASN A 54 -5.12 24.95 12.54
CA ASN A 54 -6.08 24.78 11.46
C ASN A 54 -6.37 23.32 11.15
N ALA A 55 -5.37 22.44 11.13
CA ALA A 55 -5.57 21.01 10.87
C ALA A 55 -5.99 20.24 12.14
N ARG A 56 -5.38 20.49 13.30
CA ARG A 56 -5.78 19.99 14.63
C ARG A 56 -5.54 18.48 14.86
N GLY A 57 -4.99 17.75 13.89
CA GLY A 57 -4.67 16.34 13.96
C GLY A 57 -3.37 16.05 14.70
N VAL A 58 -2.78 14.89 14.47
CA VAL A 58 -1.49 14.48 15.04
C VAL A 58 -0.35 14.88 14.12
N LEU A 59 0.58 15.70 14.62
CA LEU A 59 1.75 16.09 13.83
C LEU A 59 2.69 14.90 13.68
N CYS A 60 2.83 14.42 12.44
CA CYS A 60 3.68 13.29 12.07
C CYS A 60 4.76 13.72 11.08
N ALA A 61 5.87 12.98 11.09
CA ALA A 61 7.01 13.21 10.19
C ALA A 61 7.33 11.94 9.38
N PRO A 62 6.70 11.74 8.20
CA PRO A 62 7.07 10.68 7.28
C PRO A 62 8.53 10.78 6.84
N ILE A 63 9.27 9.68 6.95
CA ILE A 63 10.64 9.50 6.45
C ILE A 63 10.78 8.12 5.81
N THR A 64 11.84 7.90 5.03
CA THR A 64 12.09 6.59 4.41
C THR A 64 12.53 5.54 5.43
N ILE A 65 12.36 4.26 5.10
CA ILE A 65 12.85 3.13 5.92
C ILE A 65 14.35 3.27 6.15
N SER A 66 15.12 3.53 5.08
CA SER A 66 16.57 3.73 5.18
C SER A 66 16.94 4.86 6.13
N ARG A 67 16.17 5.97 6.12
CA ARG A 67 16.42 7.09 7.04
C ARG A 67 16.08 6.73 8.48
N CYS A 68 15.05 5.92 8.72
CA CYS A 68 14.78 5.40 10.07
C CYS A 68 15.96 4.54 10.59
N GLU A 69 16.53 3.70 9.73
CA GLU A 69 17.68 2.86 10.06
C GLU A 69 18.94 3.70 10.34
N GLU A 70 19.24 4.70 9.48
CA GLU A 70 20.37 5.63 9.67
C GLU A 70 20.30 6.40 10.99
N LEU A 71 19.08 6.75 11.43
CA LEU A 71 18.84 7.51 12.64
C LEU A 71 18.55 6.62 13.86
N ASP A 72 18.64 5.31 13.75
CA ASP A 72 18.31 4.33 14.80
C ASP A 72 16.93 4.60 15.41
N LEU A 73 15.90 4.67 14.57
CA LEU A 73 14.52 4.89 14.96
C LEU A 73 13.71 3.58 14.81
N PRO A 74 13.70 2.72 15.85
CA PRO A 74 12.95 1.48 15.81
C PRO A 74 11.44 1.73 15.79
N ARG A 75 10.67 0.71 15.43
CA ARG A 75 9.20 0.74 15.54
C ARG A 75 8.80 1.04 16.98
N GLN A 76 7.72 1.81 17.14
CA GLN A 76 7.18 2.15 18.46
C GLN A 76 6.75 0.92 19.25
N VAL A 77 6.27 -0.10 18.56
CA VAL A 77 5.84 -1.38 19.13
C VAL A 77 6.40 -2.54 18.31
N SER A 78 6.70 -3.65 18.99
CA SER A 78 7.12 -4.90 18.32
C SER A 78 5.97 -5.53 17.54
N GLU A 79 4.74 -5.39 18.02
CA GLU A 79 3.51 -5.88 17.43
C GLU A 79 2.56 -4.71 17.16
N ASN A 80 2.28 -4.42 15.89
CA ASN A 80 1.35 -3.35 15.51
C ASN A 80 -0.06 -3.92 15.33
N THR A 81 -0.94 -3.63 16.30
CA THR A 81 -2.34 -4.06 16.32
C THR A 81 -3.32 -2.98 15.81
N SER A 82 -2.81 -1.84 15.31
CA SER A 82 -3.67 -0.78 14.78
C SER A 82 -4.40 -1.23 13.50
N VAL A 83 -5.64 -0.79 13.33
CA VAL A 83 -6.54 -1.24 12.25
C VAL A 83 -5.91 -1.07 10.87
N LEU A 84 -5.23 0.06 10.63
CA LEU A 84 -4.59 0.40 9.35
C LEU A 84 -3.07 0.17 9.36
N GLY A 85 -2.53 -0.33 10.47
CA GLY A 85 -1.12 -0.63 10.61
C GLY A 85 -0.22 0.60 10.47
N THR A 86 -0.64 1.75 11.00
CA THR A 86 0.12 3.01 10.95
C THR A 86 1.54 2.81 11.48
N PRO A 87 2.58 3.12 10.69
CA PRO A 87 3.93 2.67 10.96
C PRO A 87 4.71 3.67 11.83
N PHE A 88 4.27 3.91 13.06
CA PHE A 88 4.98 4.77 14.01
C PHE A 88 6.34 4.19 14.41
N THR A 89 7.32 5.08 14.50
CA THR A 89 8.58 4.82 15.20
C THR A 89 8.48 5.33 16.64
N VAL A 90 9.54 5.15 17.44
CA VAL A 90 9.69 5.88 18.69
C VAL A 90 9.64 7.38 18.42
N THR A 91 9.01 8.15 19.32
CA THR A 91 8.92 9.60 19.21
C THR A 91 10.27 10.26 19.51
N VAL A 92 10.55 11.42 18.92
CA VAL A 92 11.84 12.10 19.04
C VAL A 92 11.71 13.59 19.25
N ASP A 93 12.75 14.19 19.84
CA ASP A 93 13.03 15.62 19.84
C ASP A 93 14.48 15.86 19.49
N LYS A 94 14.77 16.91 18.72
CA LYS A 94 16.14 17.40 18.50
C LYS A 94 16.69 17.96 19.81
N LEU A 95 17.90 17.55 20.18
CA LEU A 95 18.50 17.94 21.45
C LEU A 95 19.10 19.34 21.40
N GLU A 96 19.88 19.64 20.37
CA GLU A 96 20.58 20.92 20.25
C GLU A 96 19.68 21.99 19.61
N GLY A 97 19.63 23.17 20.21
CA GLY A 97 18.85 24.30 19.71
C GLY A 97 17.36 24.25 20.01
N CYS A 98 16.91 23.28 20.80
CA CYS A 98 15.53 23.12 21.27
C CYS A 98 15.45 23.30 22.78
N THR A 99 14.20 23.53 23.28
CA THR A 99 13.93 23.65 24.73
C THR A 99 13.32 22.37 25.27
N THR A 100 11.99 22.30 25.38
CA THR A 100 11.28 21.12 25.91
C THR A 100 10.72 20.21 24.82
N GLY A 101 10.91 20.56 23.53
CA GLY A 101 10.44 19.78 22.39
C GLY A 101 9.01 20.09 21.92
N VAL A 102 8.18 20.74 22.75
CA VAL A 102 6.74 20.90 22.48
C VAL A 102 6.41 22.11 21.61
N SER A 103 7.22 23.18 21.69
CA SER A 103 6.92 24.43 20.98
C SER A 103 6.87 24.22 19.46
N ALA A 104 6.16 25.08 18.73
CA ALA A 104 6.14 25.05 17.27
C ALA A 104 7.57 25.19 16.69
N HIS A 105 8.43 25.96 17.36
CA HIS A 105 9.84 26.08 17.00
C HIS A 105 10.59 24.75 17.17
N ASP A 106 10.52 24.13 18.34
CA ASP A 106 11.24 22.90 18.63
C ASP A 106 10.79 21.75 17.72
N ARG A 107 9.48 21.66 17.45
CA ARG A 107 8.95 20.63 16.53
C ARG A 107 9.39 20.90 15.08
N ALA A 108 9.44 22.15 14.63
CA ALA A 108 9.96 22.49 13.32
C ALA A 108 11.45 22.14 13.19
N GLU A 109 12.26 22.45 14.23
CA GLU A 109 13.67 22.08 14.28
C GLU A 109 13.87 20.56 14.23
N THR A 110 13.07 19.81 14.97
CA THR A 110 13.11 18.34 14.99
C THR A 110 12.77 17.76 13.63
N ILE A 111 11.69 18.25 12.98
CA ILE A 111 11.27 17.77 11.67
C ILE A 111 12.33 18.09 10.60
N ARG A 112 12.93 19.30 10.62
CA ARG A 112 14.02 19.62 9.70
C ARG A 112 15.25 18.75 9.92
N ALA A 113 15.60 18.46 11.18
CA ALA A 113 16.71 17.58 11.50
C ALA A 113 16.49 16.13 10.99
N LEU A 114 15.26 15.63 10.96
CA LEU A 114 14.95 14.32 10.34
C LEU A 114 15.27 14.30 8.83
N ALA A 115 15.14 15.45 8.15
CA ALA A 115 15.47 15.62 6.74
C ALA A 115 16.93 16.01 6.47
N ASP A 116 17.69 16.37 7.48
CA ASP A 116 19.10 16.80 7.32
C ASP A 116 20.03 15.58 7.22
N PRO A 117 20.71 15.34 6.09
CA PRO A 117 21.65 14.23 5.95
C PRO A 117 22.81 14.24 6.96
N ALA A 118 23.13 15.40 7.56
CA ALA A 118 24.16 15.51 8.57
C ALA A 118 23.73 15.01 9.96
N SER A 119 22.42 14.89 10.21
CA SER A 119 21.88 14.39 11.49
C SER A 119 22.25 12.93 11.72
N ARG A 120 22.56 12.62 12.98
CA ARG A 120 22.96 11.30 13.48
C ARG A 120 21.98 10.82 14.56
N PRO A 121 22.02 9.54 14.98
CA PRO A 121 21.20 9.06 16.09
C PRO A 121 21.29 9.94 17.35
N GLU A 122 22.47 10.45 17.67
CA GLU A 122 22.75 11.29 18.84
C GLU A 122 22.15 12.71 18.72
N THR A 123 21.70 13.12 17.53
CA THR A 123 21.01 14.39 17.32
C THR A 123 19.67 14.42 18.06
N PHE A 124 19.07 13.24 18.34
CA PHE A 124 17.72 13.08 18.84
C PHE A 124 17.65 12.46 20.22
N GLY A 125 16.87 13.09 21.12
CA GLY A 125 16.37 12.49 22.34
C GLY A 125 15.16 11.56 22.04
N ARG A 126 15.03 10.49 22.80
CA ARG A 126 13.95 9.47 22.73
C ARG A 126 13.47 9.14 24.14
N PRO A 127 12.15 9.19 24.44
CA PRO A 127 11.07 9.68 23.58
C PRO A 127 11.07 11.21 23.43
N GLY A 128 10.27 11.71 22.49
CA GLY A 128 10.06 13.13 22.23
C GLY A 128 8.61 13.46 21.85
N HIS A 129 8.40 14.58 21.15
CA HIS A 129 7.08 15.13 20.83
C HIS A 129 6.76 15.16 19.33
N VAL A 130 7.69 14.74 18.47
CA VAL A 130 7.45 14.51 17.03
C VAL A 130 7.31 13.02 16.80
N ASN A 131 6.34 12.64 15.95
CA ASN A 131 6.02 11.26 15.61
C ASN A 131 6.57 10.90 14.23
N PRO A 132 7.77 10.32 14.09
CA PRO A 132 8.22 9.84 12.80
C PRO A 132 7.41 8.62 12.35
N LEU A 133 7.17 8.54 11.03
CA LEU A 133 6.50 7.41 10.37
C LEU A 133 7.42 6.88 9.29
N TYR A 134 7.58 5.56 9.18
CA TYR A 134 8.23 5.06 7.98
C TYR A 134 7.34 4.82 6.79
N ALA A 135 7.66 5.48 5.67
CA ALA A 135 7.02 5.25 4.41
C ALA A 135 7.52 3.95 3.77
N GLN A 136 6.61 3.19 3.17
CA GLN A 136 6.97 2.02 2.40
C GLN A 136 7.77 2.41 1.15
N ASP A 137 8.75 1.57 0.79
CA ASP A 137 9.44 1.68 -0.49
C ASP A 137 8.43 1.62 -1.64
N ASN A 138 8.70 2.33 -2.73
CA ASN A 138 7.78 2.60 -3.84
C ASN A 138 6.57 3.51 -3.51
N GLY A 139 6.47 4.07 -2.31
CA GLY A 139 5.51 5.11 -1.96
C GLY A 139 4.06 4.69 -2.18
N VAL A 140 3.23 5.60 -2.75
CA VAL A 140 1.79 5.34 -3.01
C VAL A 140 1.54 4.18 -3.96
N LEU A 141 2.54 3.77 -4.75
CA LEU A 141 2.44 2.59 -5.62
C LEU A 141 2.57 1.27 -4.83
N ARG A 142 3.01 1.31 -3.58
CA ARG A 142 3.06 0.17 -2.65
C ARG A 142 1.93 0.21 -1.63
N ARG A 143 1.70 1.36 -1.02
CA ARG A 143 0.65 1.60 -0.03
C ARG A 143 0.01 2.97 -0.28
N SER A 144 -1.28 2.96 -0.60
CA SER A 144 -2.07 4.16 -0.91
C SER A 144 -2.43 4.97 0.35
N GLY A 145 -1.44 5.41 1.13
CA GLY A 145 -1.60 6.16 2.37
C GLY A 145 -0.93 7.53 2.33
N HIS A 146 -1.35 8.44 3.24
CA HIS A 146 -0.82 9.80 3.35
C HIS A 146 0.68 9.83 3.68
N THR A 147 1.18 8.86 4.46
CA THR A 147 2.61 8.68 4.77
C THR A 147 3.43 8.54 3.49
N GLU A 148 3.00 7.65 2.59
CA GLU A 148 3.64 7.40 1.30
C GLU A 148 3.47 8.59 0.35
N ALA A 149 2.29 9.23 0.37
CA ALA A 149 2.02 10.43 -0.44
C ALA A 149 2.97 11.58 -0.10
N ALA A 150 3.28 11.79 1.18
CA ALA A 150 4.23 12.82 1.61
C ALA A 150 5.62 12.60 1.03
N ILE A 151 6.13 11.35 1.09
CA ILE A 151 7.45 11.00 0.54
C ILE A 151 7.47 11.13 -1.00
N ASP A 152 6.38 10.71 -1.66
CA ASP A 152 6.29 10.82 -3.11
C ASP A 152 6.22 12.27 -3.58
N LEU A 153 5.48 13.14 -2.89
CA LEU A 153 5.49 14.58 -3.18
C LEU A 153 6.90 15.17 -3.06
N CYS A 154 7.64 14.81 -1.99
CA CYS A 154 9.05 15.25 -1.85
C CYS A 154 9.90 14.79 -3.03
N LYS A 155 9.84 13.50 -3.39
CA LYS A 155 10.60 12.94 -4.52
C LYS A 155 10.23 13.58 -5.86
N MET A 156 8.94 13.74 -6.15
CA MET A 156 8.45 14.37 -7.38
C MET A 156 8.81 15.86 -7.45
N ALA A 157 8.92 16.52 -6.30
CA ALA A 157 9.36 17.90 -6.19
C ALA A 157 10.90 18.06 -6.26
N GLY A 158 11.67 16.97 -6.22
CA GLY A 158 13.15 17.00 -6.16
C GLY A 158 13.69 17.45 -4.81
N LEU A 159 12.93 17.26 -3.73
CA LEU A 159 13.27 17.58 -2.35
C LEU A 159 13.70 16.31 -1.59
N TYR A 160 14.33 16.49 -0.42
CA TYR A 160 14.71 15.37 0.43
C TYR A 160 13.46 14.55 0.81
N PRO A 161 13.50 13.19 0.75
CA PRO A 161 12.32 12.35 0.95
C PRO A 161 11.93 12.24 2.44
N ALA A 162 11.56 13.36 3.01
CA ALA A 162 11.01 13.53 4.35
C ALA A 162 9.93 14.61 4.34
N GLY A 163 8.82 14.38 5.01
CA GLY A 163 7.70 15.31 5.07
C GLY A 163 7.23 15.60 6.48
N ALA A 164 6.30 16.54 6.59
CA ALA A 164 5.44 16.70 7.75
C ALA A 164 4.00 16.58 7.27
N LEU A 165 3.16 15.89 8.03
CA LEU A 165 1.73 15.77 7.78
C LEU A 165 0.92 15.89 9.06
N MET A 166 -0.35 16.27 8.90
CA MET A 166 -1.33 16.33 9.97
C MET A 166 -2.72 16.17 9.38
N GLU A 167 -3.51 15.29 9.96
CA GLU A 167 -4.91 15.09 9.59
C GLU A 167 -5.72 16.36 9.84
N ILE A 168 -6.72 16.64 8.99
CA ILE A 168 -7.55 17.84 9.08
C ILE A 168 -8.88 17.49 9.74
N MET A 169 -9.16 18.14 10.85
CA MET A 169 -10.42 18.06 11.59
C MET A 169 -11.23 19.35 11.44
N ASN A 170 -12.54 19.22 11.54
CA ASN A 170 -13.48 20.31 11.71
C ASN A 170 -13.31 20.98 13.10
N GLU A 171 -13.91 22.16 13.30
CA GLU A 171 -13.85 22.89 14.58
C GLU A 171 -14.51 22.12 15.73
N ASP A 172 -15.49 21.27 15.42
CA ASP A 172 -16.19 20.43 16.40
C ASP A 172 -15.40 19.15 16.77
N GLY A 173 -14.21 18.94 16.18
CA GLY A 173 -13.35 17.78 16.41
C GLY A 173 -13.69 16.55 15.57
N THR A 174 -14.67 16.61 14.69
CA THR A 174 -14.93 15.55 13.71
C THR A 174 -13.92 15.62 12.55
N MET A 175 -13.68 14.49 11.86
CA MET A 175 -12.79 14.49 10.70
C MET A 175 -13.41 15.24 9.54
N ALA A 176 -12.65 16.16 8.93
CA ALA A 176 -13.09 16.86 7.72
C ALA A 176 -13.13 15.88 6.53
N ARG A 177 -14.20 15.94 5.74
CA ARG A 177 -14.38 15.13 4.53
C ARG A 177 -14.22 16.01 3.28
N LEU A 178 -14.28 15.41 2.11
CA LEU A 178 -14.00 16.11 0.85
C LEU A 178 -14.72 17.46 0.69
N PRO A 179 -16.02 17.63 1.04
CA PRO A 179 -16.69 18.91 0.92
C PRO A 179 -16.10 20.01 1.82
N GLU A 180 -15.76 19.66 3.08
CA GLU A 180 -15.13 20.59 4.03
C GLU A 180 -13.69 20.89 3.62
N LEU A 181 -12.93 19.86 3.23
CA LEU A 181 -11.54 19.98 2.78
C LEU A 181 -11.41 20.85 1.53
N TYR A 182 -12.38 20.77 0.61
CA TYR A 182 -12.40 21.60 -0.59
C TYR A 182 -12.59 23.08 -0.23
N ARG A 183 -13.53 23.41 0.69
CA ARG A 183 -13.72 24.78 1.19
C ARG A 183 -12.48 25.31 1.90
N MET A 184 -11.84 24.49 2.76
CA MET A 184 -10.62 24.87 3.45
C MET A 184 -9.46 25.09 2.46
N ALA A 185 -9.36 24.29 1.40
CA ALA A 185 -8.36 24.47 0.34
C ALA A 185 -8.53 25.82 -0.38
N GLU A 186 -9.76 26.23 -0.67
CA GLU A 186 -10.06 27.55 -1.25
C GLU A 186 -9.75 28.69 -0.27
N GLU A 187 -10.13 28.57 1.00
CA GLU A 187 -9.88 29.56 2.04
C GLU A 187 -8.37 29.77 2.29
N TRP A 188 -7.59 28.69 2.28
CA TRP A 188 -6.15 28.74 2.55
C TRP A 188 -5.29 28.93 1.29
N ASP A 189 -5.88 29.10 0.12
CA ASP A 189 -5.19 29.16 -1.20
C ASP A 189 -4.23 27.99 -1.39
N MET A 190 -4.71 26.77 -1.13
CA MET A 190 -3.94 25.54 -1.21
C MET A 190 -4.45 24.63 -2.31
N LYS A 191 -3.55 23.84 -2.89
CA LYS A 191 -3.91 22.76 -3.80
C LYS A 191 -4.46 21.58 -3.01
N ILE A 192 -5.53 20.96 -3.54
CA ILE A 192 -6.09 19.72 -3.03
C ILE A 192 -6.02 18.64 -4.12
N ILE A 193 -5.42 17.51 -3.80
CA ILE A 193 -5.20 16.37 -4.71
C ILE A 193 -5.61 15.06 -4.05
N SER A 194 -5.83 14.01 -4.85
CA SER A 194 -6.09 12.67 -4.33
C SER A 194 -4.88 11.74 -4.46
N ILE A 195 -4.75 10.79 -3.55
CA ILE A 195 -3.77 9.69 -3.66
C ILE A 195 -4.02 8.88 -4.94
N LYS A 196 -5.28 8.70 -5.33
CA LYS A 196 -5.65 8.05 -6.58
C LYS A 196 -5.06 8.75 -7.81
N ASP A 197 -5.11 10.08 -7.87
CA ASP A 197 -4.54 10.85 -8.97
C ASP A 197 -3.00 10.83 -8.93
N MET A 198 -2.40 10.82 -7.72
CA MET A 198 -0.95 10.63 -7.57
C MET A 198 -0.49 9.27 -8.10
N ILE A 199 -1.22 8.19 -7.79
CA ILE A 199 -0.96 6.86 -8.33
C ILE A 199 -1.05 6.88 -9.85
N ALA A 200 -2.13 7.45 -10.42
CA ALA A 200 -2.30 7.54 -11.87
C ALA A 200 -1.17 8.32 -12.54
N TYR A 201 -0.75 9.45 -11.95
CA TYR A 201 0.36 10.27 -12.44
C TYR A 201 1.69 9.51 -12.43
N ARG A 202 2.01 8.82 -11.33
CA ARG A 202 3.24 8.01 -11.21
C ARG A 202 3.25 6.84 -12.17
N LEU A 203 2.11 6.13 -12.33
CA LEU A 203 1.96 5.01 -13.26
C LEU A 203 2.10 5.42 -14.74
N GLN A 204 1.84 6.69 -15.08
CA GLN A 204 2.11 7.22 -16.42
C GLN A 204 3.59 7.51 -16.67
N LYS A 205 4.34 7.90 -15.62
CA LYS A 205 5.75 8.32 -15.73
C LYS A 205 6.76 7.26 -15.34
N GLU A 206 6.35 6.31 -14.51
CA GLU A 206 7.22 5.29 -13.93
C GLU A 206 6.76 3.89 -14.31
N SER A 207 7.69 3.06 -14.78
CA SER A 207 7.46 1.62 -14.92
C SER A 207 8.14 0.88 -13.78
N LEU A 208 7.36 0.23 -12.93
CA LEU A 208 7.84 -0.67 -11.86
C LEU A 208 8.31 -2.02 -12.40
N ILE A 209 7.99 -2.31 -13.67
CA ILE A 209 8.21 -3.61 -14.29
C ILE A 209 9.10 -3.51 -15.52
N GLU A 210 9.88 -4.54 -15.74
CA GLU A 210 10.55 -4.86 -16.99
C GLU A 210 9.81 -6.05 -17.62
N VAL A 211 9.54 -5.98 -18.92
CA VAL A 211 8.73 -6.97 -19.63
C VAL A 211 9.64 -7.87 -20.44
N GLY A 212 9.51 -9.19 -20.27
CA GLY A 212 10.26 -10.19 -21.03
C GLY A 212 9.55 -10.60 -22.31
N SER A 213 10.10 -11.62 -22.96
CA SER A 213 9.58 -12.13 -24.23
C SER A 213 8.30 -12.95 -24.04
N GLU A 214 7.34 -12.78 -24.94
CA GLU A 214 6.13 -13.61 -25.03
C GLU A 214 6.48 -14.96 -25.68
N VAL A 215 5.95 -16.05 -25.12
CA VAL A 215 6.08 -17.40 -25.67
C VAL A 215 4.76 -18.16 -25.61
N ASP A 216 4.58 -19.12 -26.50
CA ASP A 216 3.49 -20.10 -26.40
C ASP A 216 3.75 -21.07 -25.24
N MET A 217 2.72 -21.30 -24.42
CA MET A 217 2.79 -22.14 -23.23
C MET A 217 1.65 -23.16 -23.21
N PRO A 218 1.83 -24.32 -23.85
CA PRO A 218 0.88 -25.44 -23.69
C PRO A 218 1.00 -26.01 -22.28
N THR A 219 -0.12 -26.17 -21.60
CA THR A 219 -0.22 -26.74 -20.26
C THR A 219 -1.28 -27.84 -20.23
N LYS A 220 -1.29 -28.66 -19.18
CA LYS A 220 -2.37 -29.65 -18.99
C LYS A 220 -3.75 -29.02 -18.67
N TYR A 221 -3.79 -27.70 -18.46
CA TYR A 221 -5.01 -26.96 -18.16
C TYR A 221 -5.51 -26.11 -19.32
N GLY A 222 -4.75 -26.05 -20.42
CA GLY A 222 -5.06 -25.28 -21.62
C GLY A 222 -3.81 -24.73 -22.29
N HIS A 223 -4.03 -24.02 -23.39
CA HIS A 223 -2.96 -23.40 -24.18
C HIS A 223 -3.00 -21.89 -23.99
N PHE A 224 -1.93 -21.33 -23.45
CA PHE A 224 -1.79 -19.93 -23.09
C PHE A 224 -0.60 -19.30 -23.79
N LYS A 225 -0.53 -17.98 -23.80
CA LYS A 225 0.70 -17.22 -23.98
C LYS A 225 1.26 -16.87 -22.62
N LEU A 226 2.57 -16.93 -22.44
CA LEU A 226 3.27 -16.57 -21.22
C LEU A 226 4.16 -15.37 -21.45
N ILE A 227 4.06 -14.37 -20.59
CA ILE A 227 4.95 -13.20 -20.53
C ILE A 227 5.54 -13.13 -19.12
N PRO A 228 6.89 -13.17 -18.96
CA PRO A 228 7.54 -12.89 -17.70
C PRO A 228 7.68 -11.39 -17.47
N PHE A 229 7.65 -10.97 -16.21
CA PHE A 229 7.85 -9.60 -15.77
C PHE A 229 8.83 -9.58 -14.61
N ARG A 230 9.79 -8.66 -14.63
CA ARG A 230 10.69 -8.42 -13.50
C ARG A 230 10.29 -7.15 -12.77
N GLN A 231 10.09 -7.23 -11.47
CA GLN A 231 9.87 -6.08 -10.62
C GLN A 231 11.21 -5.36 -10.37
N LYS A 232 11.31 -4.09 -10.78
CA LYS A 232 12.58 -3.34 -10.74
C LYS A 232 13.10 -3.07 -9.33
N SER A 233 12.21 -2.98 -8.33
CA SER A 233 12.57 -2.62 -6.96
C SER A 233 13.28 -3.72 -6.18
N ASN A 234 12.99 -5.00 -6.48
CA ASN A 234 13.49 -6.14 -5.71
C ASN A 234 13.99 -7.31 -6.59
N GLY A 235 13.88 -7.17 -7.92
CA GLY A 235 14.31 -8.18 -8.88
C GLY A 235 13.42 -9.43 -8.97
N LEU A 236 12.29 -9.47 -8.26
CA LEU A 236 11.38 -10.62 -8.32
C LEU A 236 10.78 -10.78 -9.71
N GLU A 237 10.70 -12.03 -10.17
CA GLU A 237 10.16 -12.37 -11.48
C GLU A 237 8.75 -12.95 -11.35
N HIS A 238 7.81 -12.26 -11.97
CA HIS A 238 6.40 -12.62 -12.03
C HIS A 238 6.06 -13.12 -13.43
N MET A 239 4.89 -13.70 -13.63
CA MET A 239 4.46 -14.12 -14.97
C MET A 239 2.97 -13.90 -15.18
N ALA A 240 2.61 -13.66 -16.44
CA ALA A 240 1.22 -13.66 -16.89
C ALA A 240 0.98 -14.82 -17.86
N LEU A 241 -0.09 -15.58 -17.62
CA LEU A 241 -0.62 -16.54 -18.59
C LEU A 241 -1.89 -15.94 -19.21
N ILE A 242 -1.89 -15.82 -20.53
CA ILE A 242 -2.87 -15.05 -21.29
C ILE A 242 -3.61 -15.99 -22.23
N LYS A 243 -4.92 -15.88 -22.26
CA LYS A 243 -5.80 -16.60 -23.21
C LYS A 243 -6.61 -15.62 -24.04
N GLY A 244 -6.59 -15.79 -25.35
CA GLY A 244 -7.36 -14.97 -26.28
C GLY A 244 -6.84 -13.55 -26.47
N THR A 245 -7.59 -12.74 -27.21
CA THR A 245 -7.36 -11.32 -27.45
C THR A 245 -8.59 -10.53 -27.06
N TRP A 246 -8.46 -9.21 -26.88
CA TRP A 246 -9.56 -8.35 -26.45
C TRP A 246 -9.48 -6.94 -27.02
N GLU A 247 -10.61 -6.26 -26.99
CA GLU A 247 -10.71 -4.84 -27.32
C GLU A 247 -10.53 -3.98 -26.05
N GLU A 248 -10.15 -2.72 -26.23
CA GLU A 248 -10.08 -1.74 -25.17
C GLU A 248 -11.44 -1.62 -24.45
N ASN A 249 -11.45 -1.59 -23.12
CA ASN A 249 -12.65 -1.53 -22.28
C ASN A 249 -13.53 -2.80 -22.18
N GLU A 250 -13.23 -3.88 -22.87
CA GLU A 250 -13.92 -5.16 -22.64
C GLU A 250 -13.49 -5.76 -21.29
N SER A 251 -14.42 -6.19 -20.42
CA SER A 251 -14.08 -6.83 -19.15
C SER A 251 -13.56 -8.27 -19.37
N ARG A 252 -12.57 -8.68 -18.55
CA ARG A 252 -11.88 -9.97 -18.66
C ARG A 252 -11.95 -10.76 -17.39
N LEU A 253 -11.90 -12.08 -17.54
CA LEU A 253 -11.68 -12.96 -16.39
C LEU A 253 -10.21 -12.87 -15.96
N VAL A 254 -9.97 -12.44 -14.73
CA VAL A 254 -8.62 -12.20 -14.20
C VAL A 254 -8.44 -12.95 -12.89
N ARG A 255 -7.31 -13.64 -12.76
CA ARG A 255 -6.82 -14.15 -11.50
C ARG A 255 -5.47 -13.52 -11.16
N VAL A 256 -5.37 -12.89 -10.00
CA VAL A 256 -4.07 -12.53 -9.39
C VAL A 256 -3.76 -13.58 -8.33
N HIS A 257 -2.81 -14.46 -8.64
CA HIS A 257 -2.40 -15.58 -7.79
C HIS A 257 -1.03 -15.27 -7.16
N SER A 258 -0.94 -15.32 -5.84
CA SER A 258 0.35 -15.23 -5.13
C SER A 258 0.93 -16.62 -4.98
N SER A 259 2.21 -16.78 -5.29
CA SER A 259 2.91 -18.05 -5.25
C SER A 259 2.78 -18.76 -3.89
N CYS A 260 2.67 -20.05 -3.96
CA CYS A 260 2.62 -20.94 -2.81
C CYS A 260 3.37 -22.23 -3.15
N ALA A 261 4.69 -22.25 -2.93
CA ALA A 261 5.53 -23.39 -3.33
C ALA A 261 5.01 -24.73 -2.77
N THR A 262 4.51 -24.73 -1.55
CA THR A 262 3.95 -25.94 -0.94
C THR A 262 2.65 -26.41 -1.61
N GLY A 263 1.75 -25.49 -1.97
CA GLY A 263 0.47 -25.83 -2.63
C GLY A 263 0.63 -26.01 -4.14
N ASP A 264 1.28 -25.05 -4.81
CA ASP A 264 1.33 -25.00 -6.27
C ASP A 264 2.27 -26.04 -6.87
N ILE A 265 3.39 -26.35 -6.18
CA ILE A 265 4.43 -27.27 -6.67
C ILE A 265 4.31 -28.66 -6.00
N LEU A 266 4.19 -28.68 -4.66
CA LEU A 266 4.24 -29.95 -3.91
C LEU A 266 2.84 -30.55 -3.69
N GLY A 267 1.75 -29.87 -4.06
CA GLY A 267 0.38 -30.36 -3.86
C GLY A 267 0.00 -30.51 -2.38
N SER A 268 0.53 -29.62 -1.51
CA SER A 268 0.22 -29.67 -0.08
C SER A 268 -1.28 -29.54 0.20
N MET A 269 -1.80 -30.42 1.02
CA MET A 269 -3.20 -30.41 1.46
C MET A 269 -3.45 -29.44 2.64
N ARG A 270 -2.45 -28.68 3.10
CA ARG A 270 -2.61 -27.69 4.19
C ARG A 270 -3.22 -26.37 3.71
N CYS A 271 -3.40 -26.19 2.41
CA CYS A 271 -4.04 -25.01 1.81
C CYS A 271 -4.69 -25.36 0.47
N ASP A 272 -5.57 -24.49 0.01
CA ASP A 272 -6.29 -24.59 -1.26
C ASP A 272 -5.59 -23.91 -2.45
N CYS A 273 -4.32 -23.46 -2.31
CA CYS A 273 -3.65 -22.60 -3.28
C CYS A 273 -3.46 -23.30 -4.64
N GLY A 274 -2.87 -24.50 -4.67
CA GLY A 274 -2.64 -25.23 -5.90
C GLY A 274 -3.93 -25.56 -6.65
N GLU A 275 -4.98 -25.98 -5.94
CA GLU A 275 -6.29 -26.26 -6.54
C GLU A 275 -6.95 -25.00 -7.10
N GLN A 276 -6.83 -23.85 -6.40
CA GLN A 276 -7.28 -22.57 -6.91
C GLN A 276 -6.51 -22.14 -8.18
N LEU A 277 -5.18 -22.37 -8.23
CA LEU A 277 -4.37 -22.09 -9.42
C LEU A 277 -4.88 -22.90 -10.62
N HIS A 278 -5.04 -24.21 -10.44
CA HIS A 278 -5.52 -25.13 -11.47
C HIS A 278 -6.93 -24.79 -11.94
N LYS A 279 -7.84 -24.54 -11.00
CA LYS A 279 -9.23 -24.15 -11.30
C LYS A 279 -9.29 -22.83 -12.06
N ALA A 280 -8.48 -21.82 -11.68
CA ALA A 280 -8.40 -20.55 -12.39
C ALA A 280 -7.97 -20.71 -13.84
N LEU A 281 -6.92 -21.51 -14.12
CA LEU A 281 -6.47 -21.81 -15.48
C LEU A 281 -7.57 -22.51 -16.30
N GLN A 282 -8.26 -23.50 -15.72
CA GLN A 282 -9.38 -24.18 -16.39
C GLN A 282 -10.55 -23.24 -16.68
N MET A 283 -10.89 -22.35 -15.75
CA MET A 283 -11.96 -21.36 -15.96
C MET A 283 -11.61 -20.38 -17.07
N ILE A 284 -10.37 -19.89 -17.12
CA ILE A 284 -9.89 -18.99 -18.18
C ILE A 284 -9.85 -19.70 -19.53
N GLU A 285 -9.40 -20.97 -19.59
CA GLU A 285 -9.41 -21.78 -20.80
C GLU A 285 -10.84 -21.98 -21.32
N LYS A 286 -11.79 -22.32 -20.43
CA LYS A 286 -13.20 -22.49 -20.78
C LYS A 286 -13.87 -21.21 -21.27
N GLU A 287 -13.52 -20.07 -20.64
CA GLU A 287 -14.01 -18.74 -21.07
C GLU A 287 -13.46 -18.36 -22.45
N GLY A 288 -12.27 -18.86 -22.81
CA GLY A 288 -11.56 -18.54 -24.05
C GLY A 288 -10.85 -17.19 -24.04
N LYS A 289 -11.05 -16.37 -23.00
CA LYS A 289 -10.46 -15.03 -22.83
C LYS A 289 -10.18 -14.76 -21.35
N GLY A 290 -8.95 -14.37 -21.00
CA GLY A 290 -8.61 -13.97 -19.65
C GLY A 290 -7.13 -14.05 -19.34
N VAL A 291 -6.77 -13.66 -18.11
CA VAL A 291 -5.38 -13.58 -17.67
C VAL A 291 -5.25 -14.14 -16.26
N LEU A 292 -4.22 -14.97 -16.07
CA LEU A 292 -3.72 -15.32 -14.75
C LEU A 292 -2.37 -14.61 -14.53
N ILE A 293 -2.31 -13.71 -13.54
CA ILE A 293 -1.05 -13.14 -13.04
C ILE A 293 -0.55 -14.00 -11.90
N TYR A 294 0.65 -14.56 -12.04
CA TYR A 294 1.33 -15.33 -11.01
C TYR A 294 2.42 -14.48 -10.35
N MET A 295 2.17 -14.06 -9.12
CA MET A 295 3.03 -13.16 -8.35
C MET A 295 3.96 -13.94 -7.44
N GLN A 296 5.26 -13.72 -7.54
CA GLN A 296 6.27 -14.31 -6.62
C GLN A 296 6.21 -13.60 -5.25
N GLN A 297 5.16 -13.89 -4.48
CA GLN A 297 4.88 -13.30 -3.17
C GLN A 297 4.50 -14.39 -2.18
N GLU A 298 5.44 -15.34 -1.97
CA GLU A 298 5.26 -16.50 -1.10
C GLU A 298 4.83 -16.11 0.32
N GLY A 299 3.92 -16.88 0.91
CA GLY A 299 3.45 -16.65 2.26
C GLY A 299 2.76 -15.31 2.48
N ARG A 300 2.12 -14.73 1.45
CA ARG A 300 1.57 -13.36 1.44
C ARG A 300 2.64 -12.26 1.59
N GLY A 301 3.83 -12.51 1.02
CA GLY A 301 4.94 -11.56 1.04
C GLY A 301 5.99 -11.81 2.12
N ILE A 302 5.75 -12.71 3.08
CA ILE A 302 6.72 -13.00 4.16
C ILE A 302 7.83 -13.99 3.76
N GLY A 303 7.70 -14.62 2.60
CA GLY A 303 8.67 -15.60 2.09
C GLY A 303 8.46 -17.01 2.62
N LEU A 304 9.15 -17.98 1.97
CA LEU A 304 9.00 -19.41 2.29
C LEU A 304 9.47 -19.76 3.71
N MET A 305 10.61 -19.23 4.13
CA MET A 305 11.17 -19.56 5.45
C MET A 305 10.21 -19.16 6.58
N ASN A 306 9.70 -17.93 6.54
CA ASN A 306 8.78 -17.45 7.57
C ASN A 306 7.42 -18.15 7.49
N LYS A 307 6.96 -18.51 6.28
CA LYS A 307 5.75 -19.34 6.11
C LYS A 307 5.90 -20.71 6.77
N ILE A 308 7.05 -21.37 6.65
CA ILE A 308 7.29 -22.66 7.31
C ILE A 308 7.38 -22.48 8.84
N ALA A 309 7.99 -21.38 9.31
CA ALA A 309 7.96 -21.04 10.74
C ALA A 309 6.52 -20.82 11.24
N ALA A 310 5.67 -20.11 10.46
CA ALA A 310 4.25 -19.96 10.77
C ALA A 310 3.51 -21.32 10.82
N TYR A 311 3.84 -22.25 9.94
CA TYR A 311 3.28 -23.62 9.98
C TYR A 311 3.65 -24.33 11.29
N LYS A 312 4.87 -24.15 11.81
CA LYS A 312 5.29 -24.71 13.09
C LYS A 312 4.48 -24.16 14.25
N LEU A 313 4.28 -22.84 14.28
CA LEU A 313 3.43 -22.18 15.28
C LEU A 313 1.96 -22.65 15.20
N GLN A 314 1.46 -22.90 13.99
CA GLN A 314 0.11 -23.45 13.80
C GLN A 314 -0.01 -24.88 14.33
N GLU A 315 1.03 -25.70 14.24
CA GLU A 315 1.07 -27.04 14.87
C GLU A 315 1.03 -26.96 16.39
N GLU A 316 1.53 -25.86 16.96
CA GLU A 316 1.50 -25.55 18.40
C GLU A 316 0.18 -24.91 18.86
N GLY A 317 -0.78 -24.67 17.91
CA GLY A 317 -2.15 -24.26 18.24
C GLY A 317 -2.55 -22.88 17.75
N MET A 318 -1.61 -22.02 17.30
CA MET A 318 -1.94 -20.69 16.76
C MET A 318 -2.76 -20.78 15.46
N ASP A 319 -3.52 -19.75 15.14
CA ASP A 319 -4.08 -19.61 13.80
C ASP A 319 -3.11 -18.89 12.84
N THR A 320 -3.50 -18.76 11.55
CA THR A 320 -2.63 -18.16 10.54
C THR A 320 -2.32 -16.68 10.82
N VAL A 321 -3.27 -15.93 11.39
CA VAL A 321 -3.10 -14.51 11.69
C VAL A 321 -2.18 -14.36 12.91
N GLU A 322 -2.45 -15.12 13.96
CA GLU A 322 -1.64 -15.14 15.18
C GLU A 322 -0.18 -15.54 14.91
N ALA A 323 0.04 -16.57 14.07
CA ALA A 323 1.37 -17.02 13.71
C ALA A 323 2.16 -15.94 12.94
N ASN A 324 1.52 -15.21 11.99
CA ASN A 324 2.18 -14.14 11.27
C ASN A 324 2.54 -12.96 12.20
N ILE A 325 1.64 -12.56 13.07
CA ILE A 325 1.86 -11.51 14.06
C ILE A 325 3.00 -11.89 15.01
N HIS A 326 3.00 -13.13 15.52
CA HIS A 326 4.06 -13.64 16.38
C HIS A 326 5.45 -13.57 15.73
N LEU A 327 5.52 -13.74 14.40
CA LEU A 327 6.74 -13.60 13.61
C LEU A 327 7.08 -12.14 13.24
N GLY A 328 6.29 -11.15 13.68
CA GLY A 328 6.51 -9.73 13.43
C GLY A 328 6.01 -9.23 12.08
N PHE A 329 5.12 -9.98 11.38
CA PHE A 329 4.56 -9.61 10.09
C PHE A 329 3.10 -9.17 10.20
N LYS A 330 2.67 -8.32 9.25
CA LYS A 330 1.24 -8.05 9.07
C LYS A 330 0.52 -9.30 8.54
N PRO A 331 -0.81 -9.37 8.70
CA PRO A 331 -1.61 -10.45 8.08
C PRO A 331 -1.47 -10.53 6.56
N ASP A 332 -1.14 -9.42 5.90
CA ASP A 332 -0.93 -9.33 4.44
C ASP A 332 0.16 -8.30 4.10
N GLU A 333 1.29 -8.77 3.57
CA GLU A 333 2.44 -7.96 3.13
C GLU A 333 2.57 -7.91 1.59
N ARG A 334 1.51 -8.29 0.83
CA ARG A 334 1.57 -8.34 -0.63
C ARG A 334 1.63 -6.96 -1.26
N ASP A 335 2.39 -6.87 -2.36
CA ASP A 335 2.45 -5.73 -3.26
C ASP A 335 1.38 -5.87 -4.36
N TYR A 336 0.41 -4.97 -4.38
CA TYR A 336 -0.63 -4.94 -5.40
C TYR A 336 -0.26 -4.04 -6.59
N GLY A 337 0.67 -3.10 -6.42
CA GLY A 337 1.06 -2.14 -7.44
C GLY A 337 1.74 -2.77 -8.64
N CYS A 338 2.65 -3.71 -8.42
CA CYS A 338 3.29 -4.47 -9.48
C CYS A 338 2.27 -5.26 -10.31
N GLY A 339 1.37 -6.01 -9.65
CA GLY A 339 0.31 -6.77 -10.32
C GLY A 339 -0.64 -5.86 -11.11
N ALA A 340 -0.97 -4.69 -10.59
CA ALA A 340 -1.80 -3.71 -11.28
C ALA A 340 -1.11 -3.16 -12.54
N GLN A 341 0.20 -2.86 -12.48
CA GLN A 341 0.95 -2.45 -13.67
C GLN A 341 1.05 -3.55 -14.73
N MET A 342 1.23 -4.80 -14.32
CA MET A 342 1.19 -5.93 -15.25
C MET A 342 -0.14 -6.01 -15.99
N LEU A 343 -1.28 -5.89 -15.27
CA LEU A 343 -2.61 -5.87 -15.87
C LEU A 343 -2.79 -4.70 -16.84
N ARG A 344 -2.37 -3.50 -16.46
CA ARG A 344 -2.44 -2.32 -17.33
C ARG A 344 -1.56 -2.48 -18.58
N HIS A 345 -0.33 -3.03 -18.44
CA HIS A 345 0.54 -3.32 -19.57
C HIS A 345 -0.14 -4.27 -20.58
N LEU A 346 -0.93 -5.22 -20.08
CA LEU A 346 -1.73 -6.14 -20.89
C LEU A 346 -3.02 -5.52 -21.43
N GLY A 347 -3.25 -4.19 -21.26
CA GLY A 347 -4.44 -3.50 -21.70
C GLY A 347 -5.72 -3.82 -20.91
N ILE A 348 -5.57 -4.32 -19.67
CA ILE A 348 -6.71 -4.64 -18.82
C ILE A 348 -7.00 -3.46 -17.90
N HIS A 349 -8.15 -2.82 -18.10
CA HIS A 349 -8.67 -1.73 -17.27
C HIS A 349 -9.93 -2.15 -16.51
N LYS A 350 -10.72 -3.07 -17.10
CA LYS A 350 -11.93 -3.63 -16.50
C LYS A 350 -11.80 -5.14 -16.36
N MET A 351 -12.22 -5.69 -15.22
CA MET A 351 -12.06 -7.12 -14.99
C MET A 351 -13.20 -7.75 -14.19
N ARG A 352 -13.44 -9.02 -14.46
CA ARG A 352 -14.17 -9.97 -13.62
C ARG A 352 -13.12 -10.73 -12.81
N LEU A 353 -13.02 -10.42 -11.51
CA LEU A 353 -11.91 -10.91 -10.67
C LEU A 353 -12.25 -12.24 -10.00
N LEU A 354 -11.45 -13.28 -10.30
CA LEU A 354 -11.50 -14.58 -9.62
C LEU A 354 -10.95 -14.44 -8.19
N THR A 355 -11.82 -14.26 -7.21
CA THR A 355 -11.42 -14.10 -5.81
C THR A 355 -12.55 -14.42 -4.85
N ASN A 356 -12.21 -14.95 -3.67
CA ASN A 356 -13.07 -15.06 -2.50
C ASN A 356 -12.72 -14.02 -1.44
N ASN A 357 -11.72 -13.15 -1.70
CA ASN A 357 -11.22 -12.15 -0.75
C ASN A 357 -11.68 -10.74 -1.15
N PRO A 358 -12.60 -10.10 -0.41
CA PRO A 358 -13.07 -8.75 -0.73
C PRO A 358 -11.99 -7.67 -0.60
N THR A 359 -10.99 -7.83 0.28
CA THR A 359 -9.93 -6.83 0.45
C THR A 359 -9.01 -6.70 -0.76
N LYS A 360 -8.88 -7.74 -1.59
CA LYS A 360 -8.16 -7.65 -2.88
C LYS A 360 -8.77 -6.62 -3.84
N ARG A 361 -10.06 -6.34 -3.73
CA ARG A 361 -10.75 -5.34 -4.56
C ARG A 361 -10.24 -3.93 -4.29
N VAL A 362 -10.12 -3.57 -3.03
CA VAL A 362 -9.67 -2.23 -2.60
C VAL A 362 -8.25 -1.97 -3.12
N GLY A 363 -7.35 -2.94 -2.94
CA GLY A 363 -5.98 -2.84 -3.41
C GLY A 363 -5.84 -2.60 -4.91
N LEU A 364 -6.67 -3.22 -5.76
CA LEU A 364 -6.59 -3.07 -7.22
C LEU A 364 -7.31 -1.81 -7.73
N LYS A 365 -8.44 -1.43 -7.13
CA LYS A 365 -9.18 -0.21 -7.47
C LYS A 365 -8.32 1.04 -7.31
N ALA A 366 -7.50 1.12 -6.26
CA ALA A 366 -6.60 2.24 -6.01
C ALA A 366 -5.66 2.52 -7.19
N TYR A 367 -5.35 1.51 -8.01
CA TYR A 367 -4.50 1.64 -9.20
C TYR A 367 -5.27 1.90 -10.51
N GLY A 368 -6.53 2.32 -10.43
CA GLY A 368 -7.35 2.66 -11.58
C GLY A 368 -7.85 1.45 -12.38
N LEU A 369 -7.95 0.28 -11.73
CA LEU A 369 -8.53 -0.94 -12.29
C LEU A 369 -9.99 -1.07 -11.83
N GLU A 370 -10.91 -1.21 -12.78
CA GLU A 370 -12.33 -1.40 -12.50
C GLU A 370 -12.67 -2.89 -12.34
N ILE A 371 -13.15 -3.28 -11.17
CA ILE A 371 -13.65 -4.63 -10.92
C ILE A 371 -15.16 -4.62 -11.09
N VAL A 372 -15.64 -5.12 -12.23
CA VAL A 372 -17.06 -5.14 -12.57
C VAL A 372 -17.80 -6.30 -11.91
N GLU A 373 -17.10 -7.39 -11.61
CA GLU A 373 -17.67 -8.58 -11.00
C GLU A 373 -16.64 -9.33 -10.16
N ASN A 374 -17.05 -9.90 -9.03
CA ASN A 374 -16.29 -10.93 -8.33
C ASN A 374 -16.80 -12.31 -8.73
N VAL A 375 -15.91 -13.10 -9.30
CA VAL A 375 -16.21 -14.50 -9.67
C VAL A 375 -15.64 -15.39 -8.56
N PRO A 376 -16.47 -16.17 -7.86
CA PRO A 376 -16.00 -17.04 -6.80
C PRO A 376 -15.12 -18.17 -7.34
N ILE A 377 -14.10 -18.53 -6.55
CA ILE A 377 -13.17 -19.62 -6.84
C ILE A 377 -13.00 -20.48 -5.59
N GLU A 378 -14.12 -21.10 -5.19
CA GLU A 378 -14.17 -21.92 -3.99
C GLU A 378 -13.65 -23.34 -4.27
N ILE A 379 -12.89 -23.88 -3.34
CA ILE A 379 -12.41 -25.26 -3.31
C ILE A 379 -13.05 -25.93 -2.10
N GLN A 380 -13.48 -27.16 -2.27
CA GLN A 380 -14.06 -27.94 -1.17
C GLN A 380 -13.00 -28.22 -0.11
N PRO A 381 -13.30 -27.95 1.16
CA PRO A 381 -12.36 -28.20 2.26
C PRO A 381 -11.99 -29.67 2.36
N ASN A 382 -10.73 -29.93 2.69
CA ASN A 382 -10.28 -31.25 3.12
C ASN A 382 -9.98 -31.25 4.64
N LYS A 383 -9.76 -32.42 5.22
CA LYS A 383 -9.52 -32.55 6.68
C LYS A 383 -8.29 -31.79 7.22
N TYR A 384 -7.33 -31.44 6.33
CA TYR A 384 -6.10 -30.78 6.74
C TYR A 384 -6.16 -29.24 6.58
N ASP A 385 -6.99 -28.71 5.64
CA ASP A 385 -7.11 -27.28 5.42
C ASP A 385 -8.39 -26.65 5.97
N TYR A 386 -9.31 -27.46 6.52
CA TYR A 386 -10.58 -27.00 7.09
C TYR A 386 -10.38 -25.82 8.07
N ARG A 387 -9.47 -25.98 9.04
CA ARG A 387 -9.17 -24.92 10.03
C ARG A 387 -8.61 -23.66 9.35
N TYR A 388 -7.75 -23.82 8.37
CA TYR A 388 -7.17 -22.71 7.59
C TYR A 388 -8.26 -21.96 6.81
N LEU A 389 -9.14 -22.66 6.12
CA LEU A 389 -10.24 -22.04 5.36
C LEU A 389 -11.26 -21.37 6.29
N LYS A 390 -11.54 -21.97 7.43
CA LYS A 390 -12.40 -21.38 8.47
C LYS A 390 -11.81 -20.09 9.04
N THR A 391 -10.51 -20.04 9.31
CA THR A 391 -9.81 -18.78 9.69
C THR A 391 -9.93 -17.72 8.62
N LYS A 392 -9.81 -18.07 7.32
CA LYS A 392 -10.03 -17.14 6.21
C LYS A 392 -11.44 -16.56 6.21
N GLN A 393 -12.46 -17.40 6.45
CA GLN A 393 -13.85 -16.98 6.50
C GLN A 393 -14.12 -16.07 7.70
N GLU A 394 -13.78 -16.50 8.91
CA GLU A 394 -14.17 -15.86 10.16
C GLU A 394 -13.32 -14.61 10.49
N ARG A 395 -12.00 -14.65 10.25
CA ARG A 395 -11.05 -13.61 10.66
C ARG A 395 -10.53 -12.72 9.52
N MET A 396 -10.69 -13.16 8.27
CA MET A 396 -10.17 -12.44 7.11
C MET A 396 -11.26 -12.02 6.11
N GLY A 397 -12.52 -12.17 6.48
CA GLY A 397 -13.67 -11.72 5.69
C GLY A 397 -13.82 -12.39 4.32
N HIS A 398 -13.25 -13.59 4.11
CA HIS A 398 -13.43 -14.32 2.88
C HIS A 398 -14.89 -14.81 2.72
N THR A 399 -15.44 -14.63 1.53
CA THR A 399 -16.77 -15.17 1.15
C THR A 399 -16.62 -16.64 0.76
N LEU A 400 -16.56 -17.52 1.76
CA LEU A 400 -16.48 -18.97 1.56
C LEU A 400 -17.76 -19.61 2.13
N HIS A 401 -18.28 -20.66 1.46
CA HIS A 401 -19.38 -21.47 1.95
C HIS A 401 -18.81 -22.80 2.48
N ILE A 402 -18.40 -22.78 3.77
CA ILE A 402 -17.86 -23.96 4.46
C ILE A 402 -18.97 -24.47 5.37
N GLU A 403 -19.44 -25.69 5.11
CA GLU A 403 -20.40 -26.41 5.95
C GLU A 403 -19.73 -27.03 7.17
#